data_a6bf36c6145536159ed34e858a3d2873
#
_entry.id   a6bf36c6145536159ed34e858a3d2873
#
_cell.length_a   1.000
_cell.length_b   1.000
_cell.length_c   1.000
_cell.angle_alpha   90.00
_cell.angle_beta   90.00
_cell.angle_gamma   90.00
#
_symmetry.space_group_name_H-M   'P 1'
#
loop_
_entity.id
_entity.type
_entity.pdbx_description
1 polymer ?
#
loop_
_entity_poly.entity_id
_entity_poly.type
_entity_poly.pdbx_seq_one_letter_code
_entity_poly.pdbx_strand_id
1 'polypeptide(L)'
;MKVTKLVVAAALTTAVSLATAPVVRASPSCDAGSFCAWAAANYGGKAARLSLETTLTNKCVALPDGLVAKSWANLMTKDVTTYEGATCSTEAEFTTYPKGGTYVPNAPFVVRAIQVWE
;
A
#
# COMPACT_ATOMS: atom_id res chain seq x y z
N MET A 1 52.43 -4.01 47.30
CA MET A 1 51.99 -4.05 46.89
C MET A 1 51.22 -4.08 46.07
N LYS A 2 50.77 -3.98 45.65
CA LYS A 2 50.11 -4.07 45.03
C LYS A 2 49.33 -4.03 44.15
N VAL A 3 48.88 -4.03 43.70
CA VAL A 3 48.19 -4.06 43.00
C VAL A 3 47.43 -3.97 42.21
N THR A 4 47.07 -3.87 41.80
CA THR A 4 46.38 -3.79 41.13
C THR A 4 45.53 -3.87 40.30
N LYS A 5 45.11 -3.83 39.92
CA LYS A 5 44.32 -3.95 39.25
C LYS A 5 43.59 -3.80 38.38
N LEU A 6 43.14 -3.84 37.88
CA LEU A 6 42.44 -3.76 37.13
C LEU A 6 41.60 -3.75 36.45
N VAL A 7 41.22 -3.68 36.09
CA VAL A 7 40.39 -3.65 35.50
C VAL A 7 39.74 -3.62 34.63
N VAL A 8 39.35 -3.69 34.16
CA VAL A 8 38.70 -3.70 33.43
C VAL A 8 37.87 -3.56 32.73
N ALA A 9 37.51 -3.52 32.45
CA ALA A 9 36.75 -3.35 31.88
C ALA A 9 36.06 -3.39 31.06
N ALA A 10 35.71 -3.50 30.74
CA ALA A 10 35.05 -3.67 30.05
C ALA A 10 34.29 -3.33 29.23
N ALA A 11 33.97 -3.30 28.86
CA ALA A 11 33.29 -3.03 28.19
C ALA A 11 32.49 -3.15 27.40
N LEU A 12 32.10 -3.20 27.09
CA LEU A 12 31.36 -3.32 26.46
C LEU A 12 30.65 -3.15 25.63
N THR A 13 30.39 -3.05 25.25
CA THR A 13 29.79 -2.90 24.55
C THR A 13 29.00 -2.91 23.87
N THR A 14 28.64 -2.93 23.68
CA THR A 14 27.87 -2.96 23.17
C THR A 14 27.21 -2.82 22.37
N ALA A 15 26.93 -2.90 22.10
CA ALA A 15 26.33 -2.88 21.38
C ALA A 15 25.63 -2.67 20.74
N VAL A 16 25.33 -2.57 20.42
CA VAL A 16 24.67 -2.34 19.89
C VAL A 16 24.10 -2.21 19.00
N SER A 17 23.89 -2.39 18.57
CA SER A 17 23.50 -2.35 17.72
C SER A 17 22.60 -2.40 17.23
N LEU A 18 22.18 -2.47 17.02
CA LEU A 18 21.32 -2.52 16.60
C LEU A 18 20.86 -2.03 15.79
N ALA A 19 20.60 -2.10 15.86
CA ALA A 19 20.21 -1.28 15.28
C ALA A 19 19.80 -1.28 14.09
N THR A 20 19.96 -1.69 13.53
CA THR A 20 19.69 -1.61 12.25
C THR A 20 18.89 -2.67 11.83
N ALA A 21 17.92 -3.00 12.56
CA ALA A 21 16.93 -3.82 12.03
C ALA A 21 16.51 -3.24 10.72
N PRO A 22 16.60 -3.96 9.66
CA PRO A 22 16.07 -3.46 8.41
C PRO A 22 14.62 -3.18 8.64
N VAL A 23 14.17 -2.07 8.15
CA VAL A 23 12.78 -1.80 8.16
C VAL A 23 12.17 -2.80 7.24
N VAL A 24 11.59 -3.82 7.81
CA VAL A 24 10.80 -4.71 7.01
C VAL A 24 9.54 -3.96 6.72
N ARG A 25 9.38 -3.58 5.47
CA ARG A 25 8.13 -3.03 5.10
C ARG A 25 7.17 -4.14 5.21
N ALA A 26 6.28 -4.04 6.15
CA ALA A 26 5.15 -4.94 6.22
C ALA A 26 4.38 -4.80 4.92
N SER A 27 3.86 -5.90 4.43
CA SER A 27 2.92 -5.83 3.32
C SER A 27 1.75 -4.96 3.75
N PRO A 28 1.21 -4.16 2.84
CA PRO A 28 0.08 -3.33 3.20
C PRO A 28 -1.09 -4.19 3.66
N SER A 29 -1.85 -3.66 4.60
CA SER A 29 -3.00 -4.37 5.12
C SER A 29 -4.12 -4.29 4.10
N CYS A 30 -4.34 -5.37 3.37
CA CYS A 30 -5.40 -5.47 2.39
C CYS A 30 -5.85 -6.91 2.31
N ASP A 31 -7.11 -7.16 2.55
CA ASP A 31 -7.64 -8.52 2.58
C ASP A 31 -7.79 -9.10 1.19
N ALA A 32 -7.63 -10.40 1.09
CA ALA A 32 -7.90 -11.10 -0.17
C ALA A 32 -9.33 -10.79 -0.60
N GLY A 33 -9.52 -10.56 -1.90
CA GLY A 33 -10.82 -10.23 -2.44
C GLY A 33 -11.16 -8.76 -2.40
N SER A 34 -10.23 -7.91 -1.96
CA SER A 34 -10.45 -6.47 -1.85
C SER A 34 -9.54 -5.67 -2.77
N PHE A 35 -9.98 -4.46 -3.08
CA PHE A 35 -9.16 -3.44 -3.67
C PHE A 35 -8.93 -2.39 -2.58
N CYS A 36 -7.67 -2.11 -2.28
CA CYS A 36 -7.32 -1.14 -1.25
C CYS A 36 -6.54 0.01 -1.88
N ALA A 37 -6.81 1.22 -1.41
CA ALA A 37 -6.16 2.41 -1.95
C ALA A 37 -5.75 3.32 -0.81
N TRP A 38 -4.65 4.04 -1.00
CA TRP A 38 -4.09 4.91 0.03
C TRP A 38 -3.80 6.28 -0.55
N ALA A 39 -4.00 7.31 0.27
CA ALA A 39 -3.84 8.69 -0.15
C ALA A 39 -2.39 9.08 -0.45
N ALA A 40 -1.44 8.37 0.12
CA ALA A 40 -0.03 8.66 -0.09
C ALA A 40 0.67 7.48 -0.76
N ALA A 41 1.85 7.72 -1.30
CA ALA A 41 2.64 6.67 -1.91
C ALA A 41 3.07 5.65 -0.86
N ASN A 42 3.49 4.49 -1.32
CA ASN A 42 3.98 3.42 -0.46
C ASN A 42 2.96 2.98 0.59
N TYR A 43 1.69 2.98 0.21
CA TYR A 43 0.59 2.50 1.05
C TYR A 43 0.45 3.29 2.34
N GLY A 44 0.70 4.59 2.25
CA GLY A 44 0.62 5.47 3.41
C GLY A 44 -0.62 6.34 3.39
N GLY A 45 -0.87 7.00 4.51
CA GLY A 45 -1.97 7.92 4.63
C GLY A 45 -3.31 7.23 4.78
N LYS A 46 -4.36 7.99 4.53
CA LYS A 46 -5.72 7.48 4.67
C LYS A 46 -5.98 6.39 3.64
N ALA A 47 -6.62 5.32 4.08
CA ALA A 47 -6.90 4.17 3.24
C ALA A 47 -8.39 3.99 3.01
N ALA A 48 -8.73 3.39 1.87
CA ALA A 48 -10.09 2.97 1.58
C ALA A 48 -10.02 1.55 1.05
N ARG A 49 -11.08 0.78 1.30
CA ARG A 49 -11.14 -0.61 0.87
C ARG A 49 -12.49 -0.88 0.21
N LEU A 50 -12.44 -1.55 -0.92
CA LEU A 50 -13.61 -1.96 -1.66
C LEU A 50 -13.58 -3.47 -1.80
N SER A 51 -14.68 -4.14 -1.51
CA SER A 51 -14.78 -5.59 -1.65
C SER A 51 -15.75 -5.94 -2.75
N LEU A 52 -15.63 -7.14 -3.30
CA LEU A 52 -16.57 -7.60 -4.32
C LEU A 52 -17.99 -7.72 -3.77
N GLU A 53 -18.13 -7.93 -2.46
CA GLU A 53 -19.44 -8.07 -1.86
C GLU A 53 -20.21 -6.76 -1.84
N THR A 54 -19.49 -5.64 -1.83
CA THR A 54 -20.13 -4.33 -1.73
C THR A 54 -19.88 -3.43 -2.92
N THR A 55 -19.07 -3.89 -3.88
CA THR A 55 -18.69 -3.08 -5.04
C THR A 55 -19.37 -3.63 -6.28
N LEU A 56 -20.08 -2.77 -6.98
CA LEU A 56 -20.74 -3.16 -8.22
C LEU A 56 -19.71 -3.46 -9.29
N THR A 57 -19.97 -4.50 -10.09
CA THR A 57 -19.10 -4.82 -11.23
C THR A 57 -19.63 -4.11 -12.46
N ASN A 58 -18.73 -3.87 -13.41
CA ASN A 58 -19.04 -3.23 -14.69
C ASN A 58 -19.65 -1.84 -14.54
N LYS A 59 -19.35 -1.16 -13.43
CA LYS A 59 -19.81 0.19 -13.18
C LYS A 59 -18.68 1.02 -12.60
N CYS A 60 -18.72 2.30 -12.90
CA CYS A 60 -17.77 3.25 -12.34
C CYS A 60 -18.05 3.45 -10.86
N VAL A 61 -17.03 3.25 -10.05
CA VAL A 61 -17.14 3.40 -8.59
C VAL A 61 -16.08 4.40 -8.15
N ALA A 62 -16.53 5.57 -7.67
CA ALA A 62 -15.61 6.54 -7.10
C ALA A 62 -15.06 6.00 -5.79
N LEU A 63 -13.82 6.32 -5.49
CA LEU A 63 -13.24 5.91 -4.21
C LEU A 63 -14.01 6.57 -3.07
N PRO A 64 -14.17 5.85 -1.94
CA PRO A 64 -14.95 6.38 -0.82
C PRO A 64 -14.38 7.70 -0.29
N ASP A 65 -15.27 8.55 0.20
CA ASP A 65 -14.92 9.80 0.88
C ASP A 65 -14.03 10.72 0.05
N GLY A 66 -14.16 10.65 -1.27
CA GLY A 66 -13.38 11.53 -2.13
C GLY A 66 -11.90 11.25 -2.11
N LEU A 67 -11.50 10.03 -1.75
CA LEU A 67 -10.09 9.68 -1.67
C LEU A 67 -9.41 9.84 -3.03
N VAL A 68 -8.25 10.46 -3.02
CA VAL A 68 -7.37 10.56 -4.18
C VAL A 68 -6.18 9.68 -3.87
N ALA A 69 -6.10 8.54 -4.53
CA ALA A 69 -5.11 7.52 -4.19
C ALA A 69 -3.81 7.70 -4.94
N LYS A 70 -2.71 7.49 -4.24
CA LYS A 70 -1.37 7.52 -4.82
C LYS A 70 -0.70 6.16 -4.75
N SER A 71 -1.30 5.21 -4.07
CA SER A 71 -0.86 3.82 -4.08
C SER A 71 -2.09 2.96 -3.89
N TRP A 72 -2.03 1.71 -4.35
CA TRP A 72 -3.17 0.82 -4.23
C TRP A 72 -2.73 -0.62 -4.43
N ALA A 73 -3.63 -1.54 -4.08
CA ALA A 73 -3.44 -2.96 -4.28
C ALA A 73 -4.74 -3.57 -4.75
N ASN A 74 -4.65 -4.39 -5.81
CA ASN A 74 -5.81 -5.12 -6.29
C ASN A 74 -5.65 -6.57 -5.90
N LEU A 75 -6.39 -7.00 -4.88
CA LEU A 75 -6.42 -8.38 -4.45
C LEU A 75 -7.74 -9.04 -4.81
N MET A 76 -8.51 -8.41 -5.67
CA MET A 76 -9.76 -8.98 -6.16
C MET A 76 -9.49 -10.10 -7.15
N THR A 77 -10.49 -10.96 -7.33
CA THR A 77 -10.43 -12.03 -8.31
C THR A 77 -10.92 -11.57 -9.67
N LYS A 78 -11.00 -10.28 -9.87
CA LYS A 78 -11.47 -9.66 -11.11
C LYS A 78 -10.46 -8.62 -11.57
N ASP A 79 -10.46 -8.36 -12.88
CA ASP A 79 -9.67 -7.27 -13.41
C ASP A 79 -10.26 -5.95 -12.96
N VAL A 80 -9.40 -4.97 -12.71
CA VAL A 80 -9.82 -3.66 -12.24
C VAL A 80 -9.15 -2.59 -13.08
N THR A 81 -9.93 -1.64 -13.57
CA THR A 81 -9.40 -0.46 -14.23
C THR A 81 -9.38 0.67 -13.22
N THR A 82 -8.24 1.36 -13.13
CA THR A 82 -8.10 2.53 -12.28
C THR A 82 -8.17 3.77 -13.16
N TYR A 83 -8.86 4.80 -12.68
CA TYR A 83 -9.10 6.03 -13.43
C TYR A 83 -8.64 7.24 -12.65
N GLU A 84 -8.02 8.17 -13.36
CA GLU A 84 -7.66 9.43 -12.77
C GLU A 84 -8.92 10.26 -12.49
N GLY A 85 -9.88 10.20 -13.39
CA GLY A 85 -11.13 10.95 -13.25
C GLY A 85 -12.13 10.23 -12.36
N ALA A 86 -12.88 10.98 -11.57
CA ALA A 86 -13.84 10.41 -10.63
C ALA A 86 -15.05 9.78 -11.30
N THR A 87 -15.26 10.05 -12.58
CA THR A 87 -16.38 9.50 -13.34
C THR A 87 -15.95 8.46 -14.36
N CYS A 88 -14.73 7.94 -14.21
CA CYS A 88 -14.17 6.92 -15.08
C CYS A 88 -14.08 7.38 -16.54
N SER A 89 -13.73 8.64 -16.72
CA SER A 89 -13.56 9.18 -18.07
C SER A 89 -12.31 8.58 -18.70
N THR A 90 -12.43 8.18 -19.96
CA THR A 90 -11.29 7.68 -20.71
C THR A 90 -10.54 8.80 -21.42
N GLU A 91 -10.96 10.04 -21.20
CA GLU A 91 -10.21 11.19 -21.71
C GLU A 91 -9.08 11.58 -20.78
N ALA A 92 -9.11 11.09 -19.53
CA ALA A 92 -8.00 11.22 -18.59
C ALA A 92 -7.28 9.87 -18.55
N GLU A 93 -6.30 9.76 -17.67
CA GLU A 93 -5.50 8.53 -17.59
C GLU A 93 -6.31 7.39 -17.00
N PHE A 94 -6.09 6.19 -17.52
CA PHE A 94 -6.67 4.98 -16.97
C PHE A 94 -5.80 3.79 -17.35
N THR A 95 -5.83 2.75 -16.52
CA THR A 95 -5.08 1.52 -16.76
C THR A 95 -5.83 0.35 -16.14
N THR A 96 -5.87 -0.76 -16.87
CA THR A 96 -6.50 -1.97 -16.37
C THR A 96 -5.44 -2.92 -15.85
N TYR A 97 -5.67 -3.43 -14.66
CA TYR A 97 -4.76 -4.36 -13.99
C TYR A 97 -5.42 -5.72 -13.85
N PRO A 98 -4.71 -6.79 -14.15
CA PRO A 98 -5.32 -8.11 -14.10
C PRO A 98 -5.59 -8.56 -12.67
N LYS A 99 -6.53 -9.47 -12.53
CA LYS A 99 -6.78 -10.15 -11.26
C LYS A 99 -5.54 -10.90 -10.83
N GLY A 100 -5.51 -11.30 -9.57
CA GLY A 100 -4.45 -12.16 -9.08
C GLY A 100 -3.44 -11.49 -8.17
N GLY A 101 -3.71 -10.26 -7.77
CA GLY A 101 -2.85 -9.60 -6.78
C GLY A 101 -1.82 -8.69 -7.42
N THR A 102 -2.13 -7.41 -7.50
CA THR A 102 -1.23 -6.40 -8.02
C THR A 102 -1.02 -5.35 -6.94
N TYR A 103 0.23 -4.98 -6.71
CA TYR A 103 0.59 -3.95 -5.74
C TYR A 103 1.28 -2.81 -6.46
N VAL A 104 0.78 -1.59 -6.28
CA VAL A 104 1.31 -0.40 -6.93
C VAL A 104 1.67 0.62 -5.86
N PRO A 105 2.94 0.66 -5.43
CA PRO A 105 3.36 1.59 -4.38
C PRO A 105 3.41 3.04 -4.85
N ASN A 106 3.59 3.25 -6.14
CA ASN A 106 3.59 4.59 -6.71
C ASN A 106 2.74 4.55 -7.96
N ALA A 107 1.50 4.99 -7.82
CA ALA A 107 0.58 4.99 -8.95
C ALA A 107 1.11 5.91 -10.05
N PRO A 108 1.04 5.52 -11.30
CA PRO A 108 1.52 6.36 -12.41
C PRO A 108 0.69 7.62 -12.58
N PHE A 109 -0.51 7.63 -12.04
CA PHE A 109 -1.36 8.82 -11.96
C PHE A 109 -2.22 8.66 -10.72
N VAL A 110 -2.75 9.75 -10.18
CA VAL A 110 -3.63 9.64 -9.02
C VAL A 110 -4.91 8.94 -9.44
N VAL A 111 -5.47 8.13 -8.54
CA VAL A 111 -6.67 7.36 -8.83
C VAL A 111 -7.82 7.87 -8.00
N ARG A 112 -8.93 8.18 -8.67
CA ARG A 112 -10.14 8.68 -8.01
C ARG A 112 -11.32 7.74 -8.16
N ALA A 113 -11.25 6.82 -9.10
CA ALA A 113 -12.34 5.87 -9.33
C ALA A 113 -11.79 4.58 -9.90
N ILE A 114 -12.56 3.53 -9.77
CA ILE A 114 -12.21 2.23 -10.34
C ILE A 114 -13.44 1.62 -11.01
N GLN A 115 -13.20 0.66 -11.87
CA GLN A 115 -14.25 -0.18 -12.41
C GLN A 115 -13.79 -1.63 -12.32
N VAL A 116 -14.61 -2.45 -11.67
CA VAL A 116 -14.33 -3.87 -11.50
C VAL A 116 -15.04 -4.61 -12.63
N TRP A 117 -14.31 -5.40 -13.37
CA TRP A 117 -14.87 -6.12 -14.50
C TRP A 117 -15.32 -7.51 -14.10
N GLU A 118 -16.38 -7.95 -14.74
CA GLU A 118 -16.93 -9.27 -14.49
C GLU A 118 -16.20 -10.36 -15.25
#